data_32c8c5ac5c603027012cc6f157d78890
#
_entry.id   32c8c5ac5c603027012cc6f157d78890
#
_cell.length_a   1.000
_cell.length_b   1.000
_cell.length_c   1.000
_cell.angle_alpha   90.00
_cell.angle_beta   90.00
_cell.angle_gamma   90.00
#
_symmetry.space_group_name_H-M   'P 1'
#
loop_
_entity.id
_entity.type
_entity.pdbx_description
1 polymer ?
#
loop_
_entity_poly.entity_id
_entity_poly.type
_entity_poly.pdbx_seq_one_letter_code
_entity_poly.pdbx_strand_id
1 'polypeptide(L)'
;MKRHGILRIFPFPFESTPMTLTELLIPTYRQMLQALGVWLRKAEAQVEDADALMAARLAPDMFPLSTQVRFACVQAYEGVHRLRHESMPPALEALLDEGRNGGDHPGTMAEALARVDEALAFLGTLAPDALDAGAGRPLELGLPMGLTFDLDGEGYARDWALSQFYFHLMTAYAILRNQRVELGKADYVQHMFAFLRPATAPAG
;
A
#
# COMPACT_ATOMS: atom_id res chain seq x y z
N MET A 1 13.63 -57.04 15.16
CA MET A 1 14.57 -55.90 15.09
C MET A 1 14.04 -54.87 14.12
N LYS A 2 13.38 -53.80 14.63
CA LYS A 2 12.87 -52.69 13.81
C LYS A 2 13.93 -51.60 13.78
N ARG A 3 14.49 -51.31 12.59
CA ARG A 3 15.44 -50.21 12.40
C ARG A 3 14.65 -48.91 12.36
N HIS A 4 14.83 -48.04 13.36
CA HIS A 4 14.35 -46.66 13.37
C HIS A 4 15.27 -45.87 12.43
N GLY A 5 14.71 -45.38 11.32
CA GLY A 5 15.36 -44.42 10.43
C GLY A 5 15.44 -43.08 11.13
N ILE A 6 16.65 -42.63 11.40
CA ILE A 6 16.91 -41.29 11.90
C ILE A 6 16.67 -40.29 10.74
N LEU A 7 15.63 -39.49 10.87
CA LEU A 7 15.37 -38.36 9.98
C LEU A 7 16.56 -37.37 10.13
N ARG A 8 17.46 -37.32 9.14
CA ARG A 8 18.53 -36.31 9.10
C ARG A 8 17.86 -34.95 8.82
N ILE A 9 17.70 -34.15 9.86
CA ILE A 9 17.41 -32.73 9.74
C ILE A 9 18.70 -32.11 9.18
N PHE A 10 18.70 -31.73 7.91
CA PHE A 10 19.75 -30.91 7.34
C PHE A 10 19.61 -29.51 7.94
N PRO A 11 20.64 -28.98 8.63
CA PRO A 11 20.65 -27.58 8.99
C PRO A 11 20.83 -26.80 7.68
N PHE A 12 19.79 -26.15 7.21
CA PHE A 12 19.94 -25.07 6.22
C PHE A 12 20.61 -23.92 6.94
N PRO A 13 21.83 -23.53 6.58
CA PRO A 13 22.38 -22.27 7.04
C PRO A 13 21.66 -21.16 6.25
N PHE A 14 20.48 -20.75 6.70
CA PHE A 14 19.93 -19.46 6.32
C PHE A 14 20.71 -18.43 7.13
N GLU A 15 21.85 -17.97 6.64
CA GLU A 15 22.34 -16.65 6.94
C GLU A 15 21.36 -15.68 6.26
N SER A 16 20.22 -15.44 6.91
CA SER A 16 19.27 -14.44 6.45
C SER A 16 19.87 -13.07 6.75
N THR A 17 20.38 -12.41 5.74
CA THR A 17 20.61 -10.98 5.82
C THR A 17 19.28 -10.34 6.27
N PRO A 18 19.25 -9.48 7.30
CA PRO A 18 18.03 -8.81 7.71
C PRO A 18 17.44 -8.06 6.51
N MET A 19 16.13 -8.17 6.33
CA MET A 19 15.41 -7.42 5.30
C MET A 19 15.57 -5.92 5.57
N THR A 20 15.99 -5.15 4.58
CA THR A 20 16.17 -3.70 4.73
C THR A 20 14.81 -2.97 4.65
N LEU A 21 14.77 -1.70 5.06
CA LEU A 21 13.55 -0.88 4.94
C LEU A 21 13.13 -0.69 3.48
N THR A 22 14.09 -0.53 2.58
CA THR A 22 13.82 -0.40 1.15
C THR A 22 13.23 -1.70 0.59
N GLU A 23 13.78 -2.86 0.95
CA GLU A 23 13.28 -4.17 0.54
C GLU A 23 11.88 -4.48 1.11
N LEU A 24 11.55 -3.97 2.29
CA LEU A 24 10.25 -4.14 2.91
C LEU A 24 9.20 -3.22 2.27
N LEU A 25 9.47 -1.93 2.22
CA LEU A 25 8.44 -0.92 1.92
C LEU A 25 8.20 -0.73 0.42
N ILE A 26 9.28 -0.59 -0.37
CA ILE A 26 9.11 -0.23 -1.78
C ILE A 26 8.39 -1.31 -2.60
N PRO A 27 8.75 -2.61 -2.51
CA PRO A 27 7.97 -3.65 -3.16
C PRO A 27 6.53 -3.73 -2.63
N THR A 28 6.32 -3.56 -1.32
CA THR A 28 4.99 -3.58 -0.71
C THR A 28 4.10 -2.46 -1.26
N TYR A 29 4.58 -1.21 -1.28
CA TYR A 29 3.83 -0.09 -1.84
C TYR A 29 3.52 -0.30 -3.32
N ARG A 30 4.52 -0.68 -4.12
CA ARG A 30 4.35 -0.88 -5.56
C ARG A 30 3.32 -1.96 -5.89
N GLN A 31 3.46 -3.15 -5.32
CA GLN A 31 2.54 -4.26 -5.61
C GLN A 31 1.10 -3.97 -5.19
N MET A 32 0.92 -3.27 -4.07
CA MET A 32 -0.41 -2.99 -3.56
C MET A 32 -1.06 -1.77 -4.23
N LEU A 33 -0.30 -0.76 -4.64
CA LEU A 33 -0.82 0.31 -5.50
C LEU A 33 -1.17 -0.21 -6.91
N GLN A 34 -0.39 -1.15 -7.46
CA GLN A 34 -0.75 -1.85 -8.69
C GLN A 34 -2.07 -2.61 -8.54
N ALA A 35 -2.26 -3.32 -7.42
CA ALA A 35 -3.52 -4.01 -7.12
C ALA A 35 -4.68 -3.00 -7.02
N LEU A 36 -4.49 -1.87 -6.32
CA LEU A 36 -5.50 -0.80 -6.23
C LEU A 36 -5.89 -0.29 -7.62
N GLY A 37 -4.92 0.00 -8.50
CA GLY A 37 -5.19 0.41 -9.88
C GLY A 37 -5.98 -0.65 -10.66
N VAL A 38 -5.69 -1.94 -10.48
CA VAL A 38 -6.47 -3.02 -11.09
C VAL A 38 -7.90 -3.05 -10.56
N TRP A 39 -8.11 -2.85 -9.25
CA TRP A 39 -9.46 -2.84 -8.67
C TRP A 39 -10.30 -1.68 -9.20
N LEU A 40 -9.70 -0.48 -9.33
CA LEU A 40 -10.37 0.69 -9.88
C LEU A 40 -10.76 0.46 -11.35
N ARG A 41 -9.86 -0.08 -12.19
CA ARG A 41 -10.18 -0.41 -13.59
C ARG A 41 -11.25 -1.50 -13.70
N LYS A 42 -11.26 -2.49 -12.80
CA LYS A 42 -12.34 -3.47 -12.73
C LYS A 42 -13.68 -2.84 -12.35
N ALA A 43 -13.67 -1.87 -11.44
CA ALA A 43 -14.86 -1.11 -11.06
C ALA A 43 -15.38 -0.31 -12.26
N GLU A 44 -14.51 0.42 -12.94
CA GLU A 44 -14.84 1.19 -14.14
C GLU A 44 -15.49 0.32 -15.24
N ALA A 45 -15.02 -0.91 -15.42
CA ALA A 45 -15.57 -1.84 -16.41
C ALA A 45 -16.91 -2.48 -16.00
N GLN A 46 -17.31 -2.42 -14.74
CA GLN A 46 -18.48 -3.13 -14.21
C GLN A 46 -19.68 -2.20 -13.91
N VAL A 47 -19.46 -0.90 -13.78
CA VAL A 47 -20.52 0.07 -13.45
C VAL A 47 -20.67 1.11 -14.54
N GLU A 48 -21.92 1.57 -14.75
CA GLU A 48 -22.24 2.54 -15.79
C GLU A 48 -21.66 3.93 -15.46
N ASP A 49 -21.73 4.33 -14.19
CA ASP A 49 -21.20 5.59 -13.67
C ASP A 49 -20.09 5.32 -12.66
N ALA A 50 -18.87 5.13 -13.16
CA ALA A 50 -17.71 4.85 -12.33
C ALA A 50 -17.29 6.05 -11.47
N ASP A 51 -17.57 7.28 -11.92
CA ASP A 51 -17.24 8.50 -11.18
C ASP A 51 -18.09 8.63 -9.92
N ALA A 52 -19.34 8.17 -9.94
CA ALA A 52 -20.19 8.13 -8.75
C ALA A 52 -19.61 7.28 -7.62
N LEU A 53 -18.81 6.24 -7.94
CA LEU A 53 -18.12 5.44 -6.93
C LEU A 53 -17.15 6.26 -6.08
N MET A 54 -16.59 7.35 -6.64
CA MET A 54 -15.59 8.14 -5.92
C MET A 54 -16.18 8.80 -4.66
N ALA A 55 -17.50 9.04 -4.62
CA ALA A 55 -18.21 9.55 -3.45
C ALA A 55 -18.70 8.46 -2.48
N ALA A 56 -18.59 7.17 -2.87
CA ALA A 56 -19.09 6.05 -2.07
C ALA A 56 -18.28 5.88 -0.77
N ARG A 57 -19.00 5.54 0.33
CA ARG A 57 -18.44 5.37 1.67
C ARG A 57 -18.82 4.01 2.24
N LEU A 58 -17.99 3.46 3.12
CA LEU A 58 -18.32 2.23 3.84
C LEU A 58 -19.33 2.49 4.97
N ALA A 59 -19.19 3.62 5.67
CA ALA A 59 -20.15 4.14 6.64
C ALA A 59 -20.31 5.66 6.45
N PRO A 60 -21.44 6.26 6.88
CA PRO A 60 -21.72 7.67 6.61
C PRO A 60 -20.69 8.67 7.16
N ASP A 61 -20.03 8.31 8.25
CA ASP A 61 -19.00 9.10 8.95
C ASP A 61 -17.57 8.78 8.49
N MET A 62 -17.40 7.84 7.56
CA MET A 62 -16.10 7.50 7.00
C MET A 62 -15.78 8.36 5.76
N PHE A 63 -14.50 8.49 5.47
CA PHE A 63 -14.04 9.11 4.22
C PHE A 63 -14.45 8.27 2.99
N PRO A 64 -14.76 8.93 1.85
CA PRO A 64 -15.16 8.24 0.62
C PRO A 64 -14.00 7.52 -0.08
N LEU A 65 -14.34 6.72 -1.10
CA LEU A 65 -13.37 6.01 -1.94
C LEU A 65 -12.28 6.94 -2.49
N SER A 66 -12.67 8.11 -2.95
CA SER A 66 -11.78 9.17 -3.43
C SER A 66 -10.64 9.48 -2.44
N THR A 67 -10.99 9.73 -1.17
CA THR A 67 -10.03 9.98 -0.10
C THR A 67 -9.16 8.76 0.17
N GLN A 68 -9.74 7.56 0.19
CA GLN A 68 -8.98 6.32 0.48
C GLN A 68 -7.90 6.07 -0.57
N VAL A 69 -8.21 6.27 -1.86
CA VAL A 69 -7.23 6.13 -2.94
C VAL A 69 -6.09 7.14 -2.79
N ARG A 70 -6.43 8.42 -2.58
CA ARG A 70 -5.44 9.49 -2.44
C ARG A 70 -4.56 9.27 -1.21
N PHE A 71 -5.15 8.88 -0.09
CA PHE A 71 -4.38 8.63 1.13
C PHE A 71 -3.52 7.38 1.04
N ALA A 72 -3.92 6.34 0.31
CA ALA A 72 -3.01 5.23 0.02
C ALA A 72 -1.76 5.72 -0.75
N CYS A 73 -1.93 6.60 -1.73
CA CYS A 73 -0.80 7.22 -2.44
C CYS A 73 0.03 8.12 -1.50
N VAL A 74 -0.62 8.99 -0.70
CA VAL A 74 0.05 9.85 0.29
C VAL A 74 0.93 9.04 1.23
N GLN A 75 0.43 7.91 1.76
CA GLN A 75 1.20 7.08 2.70
C GLN A 75 2.48 6.51 2.06
N ALA A 76 2.44 6.16 0.77
CA ALA A 76 3.63 5.70 0.07
C ALA A 76 4.67 6.83 -0.10
N TYR A 77 4.25 8.04 -0.46
CA TYR A 77 5.14 9.21 -0.55
C TYR A 77 5.67 9.62 0.84
N GLU A 78 4.77 9.75 1.81
CA GLU A 78 5.13 10.18 3.17
C GLU A 78 6.11 9.20 3.81
N GLY A 79 5.90 7.89 3.65
CA GLY A 79 6.82 6.86 4.14
C GLY A 79 8.22 7.03 3.59
N VAL A 80 8.37 7.32 2.29
CA VAL A 80 9.68 7.57 1.67
C VAL A 80 10.32 8.84 2.21
N HIS A 81 9.63 9.98 2.19
CA HIS A 81 10.21 11.27 2.60
C HIS A 81 10.59 11.30 4.08
N ARG A 82 9.77 10.74 4.96
CA ARG A 82 10.08 10.66 6.39
C ARG A 82 11.31 9.80 6.67
N LEU A 83 11.40 8.61 6.08
CA LEU A 83 12.55 7.72 6.27
C LEU A 83 13.83 8.27 5.65
N ARG A 84 13.75 9.12 4.65
CA ARG A 84 14.88 9.87 4.09
C ARG A 84 15.19 11.16 4.84
N HIS A 85 14.37 11.52 5.84
CA HIS A 85 14.43 12.79 6.56
C HIS A 85 14.39 14.02 5.63
N GLU A 86 13.58 13.91 4.59
CA GLU A 86 13.32 14.99 3.63
C GLU A 86 12.04 15.75 4.02
N SER A 87 11.99 17.03 3.66
CA SER A 87 10.75 17.80 3.78
C SER A 87 9.69 17.27 2.81
N MET A 88 8.41 17.39 3.19
CA MET A 88 7.32 17.06 2.29
C MET A 88 7.30 18.04 1.12
N PRO A 89 7.31 17.56 -0.13
CA PRO A 89 7.23 18.44 -1.29
C PRO A 89 5.83 19.05 -1.41
N PRO A 90 5.68 20.27 -1.98
CA PRO A 90 4.38 20.92 -2.16
C PRO A 90 3.34 20.06 -2.91
N ALA A 91 3.79 19.21 -3.85
CA ALA A 91 2.92 18.27 -4.56
C ALA A 91 2.28 17.24 -3.63
N LEU A 92 3.00 16.78 -2.60
CA LEU A 92 2.46 15.86 -1.62
C LEU A 92 1.46 16.55 -0.68
N GLU A 93 1.73 17.80 -0.30
CA GLU A 93 0.78 18.61 0.48
C GLU A 93 -0.51 18.83 -0.32
N ALA A 94 -0.41 19.15 -1.60
CA ALA A 94 -1.57 19.31 -2.49
C ALA A 94 -2.39 18.00 -2.61
N LEU A 95 -1.71 16.84 -2.75
CA LEU A 95 -2.39 15.54 -2.79
C LEU A 95 -3.09 15.21 -1.45
N LEU A 96 -2.47 15.56 -0.33
CA LEU A 96 -3.05 15.40 1.00
C LEU A 96 -4.32 16.26 1.16
N ASP A 97 -4.30 17.51 0.70
CA ASP A 97 -5.45 18.40 0.72
C ASP A 97 -6.56 17.94 -0.23
N GLU A 98 -6.20 17.45 -1.42
CA GLU A 98 -7.14 16.81 -2.34
C GLU A 98 -7.84 15.61 -1.67
N GLY A 99 -7.09 14.78 -0.94
CA GLY A 99 -7.63 13.65 -0.18
C GLY A 99 -8.56 14.10 0.95
N ARG A 100 -8.21 15.13 1.71
CA ARG A 100 -9.05 15.69 2.80
C ARG A 100 -10.37 16.23 2.28
N ASN A 101 -10.36 16.86 1.10
CA ASN A 101 -11.50 17.47 0.46
C ASN A 101 -12.31 16.51 -0.42
N GLY A 102 -11.90 15.24 -0.53
CA GLY A 102 -12.56 14.23 -1.37
C GLY A 102 -14.01 13.92 -1.00
N GLY A 103 -14.49 14.40 0.17
CA GLY A 103 -15.90 14.34 0.57
C GLY A 103 -16.78 15.30 -0.20
N ASP A 104 -16.29 16.51 -0.44
CA ASP A 104 -17.00 17.58 -1.15
C ASP A 104 -16.63 17.61 -2.63
N HIS A 105 -15.41 17.19 -2.95
CA HIS A 105 -14.86 17.16 -4.31
C HIS A 105 -14.24 15.78 -4.59
N PRO A 106 -15.06 14.75 -4.83
CA PRO A 106 -14.54 13.37 -5.00
C PRO A 106 -13.69 13.20 -6.26
N GLY A 107 -13.86 14.05 -7.27
CA GLY A 107 -13.19 13.89 -8.55
C GLY A 107 -13.68 12.68 -9.33
N THR A 108 -12.94 12.32 -10.38
CA THR A 108 -13.26 11.23 -11.30
C THR A 108 -12.44 9.96 -11.03
N MET A 109 -12.87 8.84 -11.58
CA MET A 109 -12.13 7.58 -11.59
C MET A 109 -10.79 7.73 -12.32
N ALA A 110 -10.77 8.47 -13.43
CA ALA A 110 -9.55 8.76 -14.19
C ALA A 110 -8.52 9.54 -13.37
N GLU A 111 -8.95 10.55 -12.60
CA GLU A 111 -8.06 11.29 -11.69
C GLU A 111 -7.51 10.39 -10.58
N ALA A 112 -8.34 9.52 -10.00
CA ALA A 112 -7.89 8.57 -8.99
C ALA A 112 -6.83 7.59 -9.55
N LEU A 113 -7.04 7.07 -10.76
CA LEU A 113 -6.05 6.23 -11.46
C LEU A 113 -4.76 6.99 -11.75
N ALA A 114 -4.85 8.26 -12.17
CA ALA A 114 -3.66 9.09 -12.40
C ALA A 114 -2.82 9.25 -11.12
N ARG A 115 -3.43 9.47 -9.95
CA ARG A 115 -2.71 9.55 -8.66
C ARG A 115 -1.99 8.24 -8.32
N VAL A 116 -2.61 7.10 -8.61
CA VAL A 116 -1.96 5.78 -8.43
C VAL A 116 -0.76 5.63 -9.36
N ASP A 117 -0.91 5.99 -10.64
CA ASP A 117 0.16 5.88 -11.65
C ASP A 117 1.33 6.83 -11.33
N GLU A 118 1.05 8.06 -10.88
CA GLU A 118 2.07 9.02 -10.41
C GLU A 118 2.87 8.48 -9.21
N ALA A 119 2.17 7.88 -8.22
CA ALA A 119 2.83 7.27 -7.06
C ALA A 119 3.70 6.07 -7.47
N LEU A 120 3.23 5.23 -8.38
CA LEU A 120 4.01 4.11 -8.91
C LEU A 120 5.24 4.58 -9.70
N ALA A 121 5.10 5.65 -10.49
CA ALA A 121 6.22 6.26 -11.21
C ALA A 121 7.28 6.80 -10.24
N PHE A 122 6.87 7.53 -9.19
CA PHE A 122 7.75 8.02 -8.13
C PHE A 122 8.52 6.87 -7.47
N LEU A 123 7.83 5.83 -6.99
CA LEU A 123 8.46 4.66 -6.38
C LEU A 123 9.43 3.93 -7.32
N GLY A 124 9.21 4.05 -8.63
CA GLY A 124 10.09 3.51 -9.67
C GLY A 124 11.43 4.28 -9.83
N THR A 125 11.52 5.51 -9.33
CA THR A 125 12.75 6.33 -9.40
C THR A 125 13.72 6.10 -8.25
N LEU A 126 13.31 5.35 -7.21
CA LEU A 126 14.08 5.20 -5.98
C LEU A 126 15.23 4.21 -6.16
N ALA A 127 16.37 4.53 -5.55
CA ALA A 127 17.52 3.63 -5.49
C ALA A 127 17.21 2.37 -4.66
N PRO A 128 17.93 1.25 -4.88
CA PRO A 128 17.72 0.00 -4.18
C PRO A 128 17.89 0.04 -2.65
N ASP A 129 18.54 1.08 -2.14
CA ASP A 129 18.86 1.31 -0.73
C ASP A 129 18.28 2.64 -0.20
N ALA A 130 17.32 3.21 -0.92
CA ALA A 130 16.84 4.59 -0.73
C ALA A 130 16.38 4.92 0.70
N LEU A 131 15.93 3.93 1.49
CA LEU A 131 15.37 4.11 2.83
C LEU A 131 16.28 3.59 3.95
N ASP A 132 17.31 2.81 3.62
CA ASP A 132 18.05 2.00 4.58
C ASP A 132 18.83 2.84 5.59
N ALA A 133 19.34 4.00 5.17
CA ALA A 133 19.99 4.94 6.06
C ALA A 133 19.07 5.53 7.15
N GLY A 134 17.76 5.41 6.97
CA GLY A 134 16.74 5.88 7.92
C GLY A 134 16.43 4.90 9.05
N ALA A 135 16.80 3.61 8.94
CA ALA A 135 16.33 2.55 9.82
C ALA A 135 16.46 2.85 11.33
N GLY A 136 17.65 3.13 11.79
CA GLY A 136 17.91 3.44 13.21
C GLY A 136 17.86 4.94 13.57
N ARG A 137 17.46 5.82 12.62
CA ARG A 137 17.45 7.27 12.90
C ARG A 137 16.19 7.67 13.66
N PRO A 138 16.32 8.55 14.69
CA PRO A 138 15.17 9.11 15.39
C PRO A 138 14.22 9.82 14.42
N LEU A 139 12.92 9.59 14.59
CA LEU A 139 11.86 10.19 13.78
C LEU A 139 10.73 10.67 14.69
N GLU A 140 10.42 11.95 14.61
CA GLU A 140 9.28 12.55 15.29
C GLU A 140 8.06 12.54 14.36
N LEU A 141 6.95 11.96 14.84
CA LEU A 141 5.67 11.92 14.14
C LEU A 141 4.64 12.77 14.87
N GLY A 142 4.44 14.01 14.43
CA GLY A 142 3.40 14.90 14.93
C GLY A 142 2.05 14.67 14.22
N LEU A 143 0.97 14.59 14.98
CA LEU A 143 -0.39 14.51 14.46
C LEU A 143 -1.15 15.84 14.64
N PRO A 144 -2.15 16.15 13.77
CA PRO A 144 -2.90 17.42 13.82
C PRO A 144 -3.58 17.71 15.16
N MET A 145 -3.89 16.68 15.97
CA MET A 145 -4.49 16.82 17.30
C MET A 145 -3.48 17.16 18.40
N GLY A 146 -2.23 17.48 18.06
CA GLY A 146 -1.18 17.83 19.01
C GLY A 146 -0.51 16.67 19.70
N LEU A 147 -0.70 15.44 19.22
CA LEU A 147 0.04 14.27 19.68
C LEU A 147 1.32 14.12 18.89
N THR A 148 2.42 13.80 19.58
CA THR A 148 3.72 13.54 18.97
C THR A 148 4.22 12.17 19.45
N PHE A 149 4.73 11.37 18.52
CA PHE A 149 5.33 10.07 18.77
C PHE A 149 6.82 10.13 18.42
N ASP A 150 7.64 9.67 19.34
CA ASP A 150 9.08 9.47 19.12
C ASP A 150 9.30 8.00 18.71
N LEU A 151 9.83 7.81 17.51
CA LEU A 151 10.08 6.51 16.89
C LEU A 151 11.50 6.49 16.35
N ASP A 152 11.98 5.31 15.96
CA ASP A 152 13.03 5.17 14.96
C ASP A 152 12.42 4.83 13.59
N GLY A 153 13.25 4.76 12.54
CA GLY A 153 12.75 4.49 11.21
C GLY A 153 12.12 3.09 11.08
N GLU A 154 12.64 2.07 11.80
CA GLU A 154 12.06 0.72 11.79
C GLU A 154 10.70 0.68 12.48
N GLY A 155 10.58 1.33 13.65
CA GLY A 155 9.31 1.48 14.36
C GLY A 155 8.28 2.25 13.54
N TYR A 156 8.69 3.37 12.92
CA TYR A 156 7.83 4.11 12.02
C TYR A 156 7.35 3.28 10.83
N ALA A 157 8.23 2.55 10.17
CA ALA A 157 7.88 1.72 9.02
C ALA A 157 6.85 0.64 9.39
N ARG A 158 7.12 -0.09 10.50
CA ARG A 158 6.30 -1.22 10.96
C ARG A 158 4.95 -0.76 11.54
N ASP A 159 4.98 0.20 12.47
CA ASP A 159 3.83 0.49 13.32
C ASP A 159 2.94 1.61 12.77
N TRP A 160 3.51 2.50 11.94
CA TRP A 160 2.76 3.59 11.32
C TRP A 160 2.62 3.45 9.82
N ALA A 161 3.70 3.50 9.05
CA ALA A 161 3.65 3.62 7.60
C ALA A 161 2.88 2.47 6.93
N LEU A 162 3.20 1.21 7.26
CA LEU A 162 2.47 0.05 6.73
C LEU A 162 1.03 0.00 7.23
N SER A 163 0.80 0.30 8.51
CA SER A 163 -0.53 0.26 9.11
C SER A 163 -1.48 1.26 8.45
N GLN A 164 -1.03 2.51 8.25
CA GLN A 164 -1.83 3.55 7.60
C GLN A 164 -2.05 3.24 6.12
N PHE A 165 -1.02 2.79 5.42
CA PHE A 165 -1.13 2.39 4.02
C PHE A 165 -2.18 1.29 3.82
N TYR A 166 -2.10 0.21 4.58
CA TYR A 166 -3.06 -0.89 4.50
C TYR A 166 -4.46 -0.50 4.97
N PHE A 167 -4.58 0.40 5.95
CA PHE A 167 -5.89 0.91 6.37
C PHE A 167 -6.64 1.56 5.20
N HIS A 168 -6.00 2.48 4.48
CA HIS A 168 -6.62 3.16 3.35
C HIS A 168 -6.86 2.22 2.17
N LEU A 169 -5.90 1.38 1.86
CA LEU A 169 -5.99 0.39 0.80
C LEU A 169 -7.16 -0.59 1.02
N MET A 170 -7.25 -1.17 2.22
CA MET A 170 -8.30 -2.14 2.55
C MET A 170 -9.67 -1.49 2.68
N THR A 171 -9.73 -0.24 3.13
CA THR A 171 -10.98 0.52 3.14
C THR A 171 -11.46 0.79 1.72
N ALA A 172 -10.57 1.14 0.78
CA ALA A 172 -10.92 1.27 -0.63
C ALA A 172 -11.48 -0.06 -1.20
N TYR A 173 -10.80 -1.19 -0.94
CA TYR A 173 -11.29 -2.52 -1.32
C TYR A 173 -12.69 -2.78 -0.76
N ALA A 174 -12.90 -2.51 0.53
CA ALA A 174 -14.17 -2.76 1.21
C ALA A 174 -15.31 -1.88 0.64
N ILE A 175 -15.03 -0.60 0.31
CA ILE A 175 -16.00 0.28 -0.35
C ILE A 175 -16.38 -0.30 -1.72
N LEU A 176 -15.42 -0.67 -2.56
CA LEU A 176 -15.71 -1.26 -3.86
C LEU A 176 -16.55 -2.54 -3.74
N ARG A 177 -16.22 -3.42 -2.79
CA ARG A 177 -17.03 -4.63 -2.51
C ARG A 177 -18.44 -4.28 -2.02
N ASN A 178 -18.60 -3.27 -1.17
CA ASN A 178 -19.89 -2.77 -0.71
C ASN A 178 -20.73 -2.24 -1.88
N GLN A 179 -20.09 -1.62 -2.87
CA GLN A 179 -20.71 -1.16 -4.12
C GLN A 179 -20.91 -2.28 -5.16
N ARG A 180 -20.76 -3.55 -4.75
CA ARG A 180 -20.98 -4.76 -5.56
C ARG A 180 -20.00 -4.95 -6.71
N VAL A 181 -18.86 -4.27 -6.72
CA VAL A 181 -17.78 -4.55 -7.66
C VAL A 181 -17.26 -5.99 -7.41
N GLU A 182 -17.18 -6.78 -8.46
CA GLU A 182 -16.72 -8.17 -8.38
C GLU A 182 -15.20 -8.22 -8.20
N LEU A 183 -14.78 -8.15 -6.95
CA LEU A 183 -13.40 -8.35 -6.49
C LEU A 183 -13.35 -9.52 -5.52
N GLY A 184 -12.25 -10.26 -5.53
CA GLY A 184 -12.03 -11.37 -4.61
C GLY A 184 -10.61 -11.33 -4.00
N LYS A 185 -10.33 -12.30 -3.13
CA LYS A 185 -9.00 -12.43 -2.53
C LYS A 185 -7.89 -12.62 -3.59
N ALA A 186 -8.21 -13.25 -4.72
CA ALA A 186 -7.26 -13.41 -5.83
C ALA A 186 -6.81 -12.06 -6.40
N ASP A 187 -7.71 -11.07 -6.49
CA ASP A 187 -7.37 -9.72 -6.93
C ASP A 187 -6.46 -9.00 -5.93
N TYR A 188 -6.65 -9.27 -4.63
CA TYR A 188 -5.82 -8.71 -3.57
C TYR A 188 -4.40 -9.30 -3.56
N VAL A 189 -4.26 -10.61 -3.78
CA VAL A 189 -2.96 -11.31 -3.75
C VAL A 189 -2.37 -11.54 -5.14
N GLN A 190 -2.76 -10.78 -6.14
CA GLN A 190 -2.37 -10.98 -7.53
C GLN A 190 -0.84 -11.05 -7.72
N HIS A 191 -0.07 -10.24 -6.98
CA HIS A 191 1.39 -10.26 -6.99
C HIS A 191 1.99 -11.61 -6.61
N MET A 192 1.28 -12.45 -5.84
CA MET A 192 1.75 -13.77 -5.43
C MET A 192 1.84 -14.77 -6.58
N PHE A 193 1.11 -14.54 -7.67
CA PHE A 193 1.15 -15.43 -8.85
C PHE A 193 2.53 -15.44 -9.54
N ALA A 194 3.35 -14.41 -9.34
CA ALA A 194 4.74 -14.38 -9.80
C ALA A 194 5.61 -15.50 -9.17
N PHE A 195 5.19 -16.02 -8.01
CA PHE A 195 5.88 -17.08 -7.26
C PHE A 195 5.24 -18.46 -7.43
N LEU A 196 4.26 -18.59 -8.33
CA LEU A 196 3.55 -19.85 -8.54
C LEU A 196 4.50 -20.90 -9.15
N ARG A 197 4.55 -22.10 -8.55
CA ARG A 197 5.27 -23.22 -9.15
C ARG A 197 4.53 -23.70 -10.41
N PRO A 198 5.20 -23.89 -11.57
CA PRO A 198 4.54 -24.34 -12.79
C PRO A 198 3.74 -25.65 -12.64
N ALA A 199 4.21 -26.58 -11.83
CA ALA A 199 3.54 -27.86 -11.57
C ALA A 199 2.26 -27.75 -10.73
N THR A 200 1.98 -26.59 -10.14
CA THR A 200 0.77 -26.32 -9.35
C THR A 200 -0.20 -25.37 -10.04
N ALA A 201 0.09 -24.98 -11.29
CA ALA A 201 -0.85 -24.21 -12.08
C ALA A 201 -2.09 -25.08 -12.35
N PRO A 202 -3.33 -24.57 -12.19
CA PRO A 202 -4.54 -25.32 -12.55
C PRO A 202 -4.44 -25.69 -14.04
N ALA A 203 -4.79 -26.94 -14.35
CA ALA A 203 -4.96 -27.35 -15.74
C ALA A 203 -6.08 -26.49 -16.34
N GLY A 204 -5.78 -25.73 -17.39
CA GLY A 204 -6.71 -24.85 -18.09
C GLY A 204 -7.89 -25.61 -18.72
#